data_6705563200be1cdaa20fd29b65033468
#
_entry.id   6705563200be1cdaa20fd29b65033468
#
_cell.length_a   1.000
_cell.length_b   1.000
_cell.length_c   1.000
_cell.angle_alpha   90.00
_cell.angle_beta   90.00
_cell.angle_gamma   90.00
#
_symmetry.space_group_name_H-M   'P 1'
#
loop_
_entity.id
_entity.type
_entity.pdbx_description
1 polymer ?
#
loop_
_entity_poly.entity_id
_entity_poly.type
_entity_poly.pdbx_seq_one_letter_code
_entity_poly.pdbx_strand_id
1 'polypeptide(L)'
;GWYSLPIWTDDLRPAQLLREPFCRECARQYPSGDPRHRTRATVVDHIKPHRGNWRLFIDPANHQSLCKHHHDQKTALEQAEERQKNA
;
A
#
# COMPACT_ATOMS: atom_id res chain seq x y z
N GLY A 1 -15.61 5.30 7.65
CA GLY A 1 -15.38 4.89 6.28
C GLY A 1 -15.04 3.41 6.16
N TRP A 2 -14.70 2.96 4.98
CA TRP A 2 -14.41 1.55 4.70
C TRP A 2 -13.24 1.00 5.51
N TYR A 3 -12.25 1.84 5.82
CA TYR A 3 -11.06 1.43 6.59
C TYR A 3 -11.35 1.09 8.05
N SER A 4 -12.54 1.43 8.56
CA SER A 4 -12.98 1.03 9.90
C SER A 4 -13.86 -0.22 9.90
N LEU A 5 -14.21 -0.75 8.74
CA LEU A 5 -15.02 -1.97 8.64
C LEU A 5 -14.25 -3.20 9.10
N PRO A 6 -14.91 -4.16 9.79
CA PRO A 6 -14.25 -5.39 10.25
C PRO A 6 -13.59 -6.19 9.13
N ILE A 7 -14.18 -6.22 7.92
CA ILE A 7 -13.56 -6.91 6.79
C ILE A 7 -12.15 -6.35 6.50
N TRP A 8 -11.96 -5.04 6.71
CA TRP A 8 -10.65 -4.44 6.54
C TRP A 8 -9.75 -4.66 7.76
N THR A 9 -10.23 -4.23 8.94
CA THR A 9 -9.39 -4.20 10.15
C THR A 9 -9.03 -5.59 10.67
N ASP A 10 -9.94 -6.55 10.55
CA ASP A 10 -9.81 -7.87 11.16
C ASP A 10 -9.40 -8.95 10.15
N ASP A 11 -9.49 -8.67 8.85
CA ASP A 11 -9.27 -9.67 7.80
C ASP A 11 -8.27 -9.20 6.75
N LEU A 12 -8.68 -8.28 5.87
CA LEU A 12 -7.88 -7.94 4.68
C LEU A 12 -6.51 -7.33 5.04
N ARG A 13 -6.49 -6.38 5.98
CA ARG A 13 -5.27 -5.71 6.38
C ARG A 13 -4.29 -6.67 7.08
N PRO A 14 -4.66 -7.39 8.13
CA PRO A 14 -3.73 -8.33 8.77
C PRO A 14 -3.28 -9.45 7.84
N ALA A 15 -4.14 -9.95 6.96
CA ALA A 15 -3.77 -10.97 5.99
C ALA A 15 -2.68 -10.48 5.03
N GLN A 16 -2.79 -9.24 4.55
CA GLN A 16 -1.77 -8.66 3.68
C GLN A 16 -0.42 -8.50 4.39
N LEU A 17 -0.43 -7.98 5.63
CA LEU A 17 0.80 -7.80 6.39
C LEU A 17 1.45 -9.14 6.78
N LEU A 18 0.66 -10.19 6.90
CA LEU A 18 1.18 -11.54 7.11
C LEU A 18 1.85 -12.09 5.85
N ARG A 19 1.24 -11.90 4.67
CA ARG A 19 1.81 -12.33 3.39
C ARG A 19 3.06 -11.55 3.01
N GLU A 20 3.06 -10.24 3.31
CA GLU A 20 4.14 -9.33 2.92
C GLU A 20 4.47 -8.42 4.09
N PRO A 21 5.30 -8.89 5.05
CA PRO A 21 5.59 -8.11 6.26
C PRO A 21 6.55 -6.96 6.04
N PHE A 22 7.30 -6.94 4.93
CA PHE A 22 8.28 -5.89 4.63
C PHE A 22 7.81 -5.02 3.47
N CYS A 23 8.27 -3.77 3.48
CA CYS A 23 7.92 -2.81 2.44
C CYS A 23 8.36 -3.29 1.06
N ARG A 24 7.42 -3.43 0.15
CA ARG A 24 7.67 -3.89 -1.23
C ARG A 24 8.66 -2.97 -1.95
N GLU A 25 8.53 -1.66 -1.77
CA GLU A 25 9.37 -0.68 -2.44
C GLU A 25 10.80 -0.68 -1.89
N CYS A 26 10.97 -0.83 -0.57
CA CYS A 26 12.31 -0.99 0.01
C CYS A 26 13.00 -2.26 -0.50
N ALA A 27 12.26 -3.36 -0.61
CA ALA A 27 12.81 -4.60 -1.15
C ALA A 27 13.21 -4.46 -2.63
N ARG A 28 12.49 -3.64 -3.38
CA ARG A 28 12.81 -3.36 -4.79
C ARG A 28 14.02 -2.43 -4.94
N GLN A 29 14.12 -1.40 -4.11
CA GLN A 29 15.15 -0.36 -4.24
C GLN A 29 16.50 -0.76 -3.68
N TYR A 30 16.51 -1.54 -2.60
CA TYR A 30 17.75 -1.88 -1.89
C TYR A 30 18.14 -3.34 -2.13
N PRO A 31 19.43 -3.63 -2.32
CA PRO A 31 19.88 -5.01 -2.51
C PRO A 31 19.68 -5.84 -1.23
N SER A 32 19.55 -7.16 -1.37
CA SER A 32 19.22 -8.08 -0.28
C SER A 32 20.18 -8.02 0.92
N GLY A 33 21.44 -7.61 0.70
CA GLY A 33 22.40 -7.45 1.78
C GLY A 33 22.29 -6.13 2.55
N ASP A 34 21.49 -5.18 2.06
CA ASP A 34 21.27 -3.89 2.71
C ASP A 34 20.16 -4.04 3.75
N PRO A 35 20.36 -3.58 5.01
CA PRO A 35 19.31 -3.67 6.03
C PRO A 35 17.98 -3.02 5.62
N ARG A 36 18.03 -1.99 4.79
CA ARG A 36 16.83 -1.29 4.29
C ARG A 36 15.97 -2.16 3.38
N HIS A 37 16.52 -3.21 2.79
CA HIS A 37 15.79 -4.17 1.98
C HIS A 37 14.64 -4.81 2.78
N ARG A 38 14.84 -5.01 4.09
CA ARG A 38 13.85 -5.61 4.99
C ARG A 38 13.22 -4.58 5.93
N THR A 39 12.89 -3.41 5.41
CA THR A 39 12.15 -2.41 6.18
C THR A 39 10.74 -2.90 6.44
N ARG A 40 10.32 -2.94 7.71
CA ARG A 40 9.00 -3.41 8.08
C ARG A 40 7.91 -2.51 7.49
N ALA A 41 6.91 -3.14 6.91
CA ALA A 41 5.74 -2.44 6.42
C ALA A 41 4.79 -2.10 7.59
N THR A 42 4.17 -0.94 7.52
CA THR A 42 3.17 -0.46 8.48
C THR A 42 1.87 -0.05 7.81
N VAL A 43 1.85 0.02 6.49
CA VAL A 43 0.70 0.46 5.70
C VAL A 43 0.35 -0.62 4.69
N VAL A 44 -0.94 -0.94 4.59
CA VAL A 44 -1.47 -1.69 3.45
C VAL A 44 -2.03 -0.67 2.47
N ASP A 45 -1.43 -0.62 1.30
CA ASP A 45 -1.72 0.31 0.24
C ASP A 45 -2.49 -0.38 -0.88
N HIS A 46 -3.32 0.37 -1.60
CA HIS A 46 -3.96 -0.10 -2.82
C HIS A 46 -3.05 0.23 -4.00
N ILE A 47 -2.61 -0.80 -4.73
CA ILE A 47 -1.72 -0.63 -5.89
C ILE A 47 -2.37 0.33 -6.88
N LYS A 48 -3.63 0.07 -7.21
CA LYS A 48 -4.48 0.98 -7.97
C LYS A 48 -5.45 1.66 -6.99
N PRO A 49 -5.48 2.99 -6.90
CA PRO A 49 -6.40 3.69 -6.00
C PRO A 49 -7.84 3.23 -6.24
N HIS A 50 -8.55 2.86 -5.17
CA HIS A 50 -9.89 2.29 -5.31
C HIS A 50 -10.95 3.33 -5.68
N ARG A 51 -10.78 4.59 -5.26
CA ARG A 51 -11.67 5.73 -5.60
C ARG A 51 -13.14 5.42 -5.40
N GLY A 52 -13.48 4.76 -4.28
CA GLY A 52 -14.85 4.36 -3.97
C GLY A 52 -15.32 3.09 -4.70
N ASN A 53 -14.46 2.42 -5.43
CA ASN A 53 -14.78 1.13 -6.06
C ASN A 53 -14.55 0.01 -5.06
N TRP A 54 -15.64 -0.63 -4.63
CA TRP A 54 -15.60 -1.69 -3.62
C TRP A 54 -14.75 -2.89 -4.06
N ARG A 55 -14.83 -3.31 -5.31
CA ARG A 55 -14.06 -4.46 -5.81
C ARG A 55 -12.56 -4.19 -5.74
N LEU A 56 -12.12 -2.98 -6.10
CA LEU A 56 -10.72 -2.58 -5.97
C LEU A 56 -10.29 -2.50 -4.51
N PHE A 57 -11.20 -2.05 -3.63
CA PHE A 57 -10.92 -1.92 -2.21
C PHE A 57 -10.67 -3.28 -1.55
N ILE A 58 -11.50 -4.28 -1.83
CA ILE A 58 -11.44 -5.59 -1.16
C ILE A 58 -10.55 -6.62 -1.87
N ASP A 59 -10.06 -6.33 -3.06
CA ASP A 59 -9.28 -7.30 -3.86
C ASP A 59 -7.88 -7.47 -3.26
N PRO A 60 -7.53 -8.66 -2.71
CA PRO A 60 -6.18 -8.88 -2.16
C PRO A 60 -5.07 -8.71 -3.20
N ALA A 61 -5.35 -8.97 -4.48
CA ALA A 61 -4.38 -8.76 -5.56
C ALA A 61 -4.06 -7.28 -5.78
N ASN A 62 -4.91 -6.38 -5.27
CA ASN A 62 -4.71 -4.93 -5.35
C ASN A 62 -4.10 -4.36 -4.06
N HIS A 63 -3.68 -5.19 -3.11
CA HIS A 63 -3.05 -4.76 -1.88
C HIS A 63 -1.55 -4.98 -1.96
N GLN A 64 -0.79 -4.04 -1.36
CA GLN A 64 0.65 -4.17 -1.18
C GLN A 64 1.05 -3.59 0.16
N SER A 65 2.18 -4.07 0.69
CA SER A 65 2.70 -3.60 1.97
C SER A 65 3.78 -2.54 1.74
N LEU A 66 3.65 -1.40 2.40
CA LEU A 66 4.60 -0.29 2.29
C LEU A 66 4.99 0.23 3.68
N CYS A 67 6.20 0.78 3.78
CA CYS A 67 6.54 1.64 4.92
C CYS A 67 5.90 3.01 4.71
N LYS A 68 5.80 3.79 5.79
CA LYS A 68 5.18 5.12 5.74
C LYS A 68 5.83 6.02 4.69
N HIS A 69 7.16 6.02 4.60
CA HIS A 69 7.89 6.84 3.63
C HIS A 69 7.45 6.56 2.18
N HIS A 70 7.43 5.30 1.79
CA HIS A 70 7.07 4.93 0.42
C HIS A 70 5.57 5.08 0.15
N HIS A 71 4.74 4.85 1.15
CA HIS A 71 3.30 5.14 1.04
C HIS A 71 3.05 6.63 0.80
N ASP A 72 3.69 7.50 1.59
CA ASP A 72 3.53 8.95 1.45
C ASP A 72 4.05 9.43 0.09
N GLN A 73 5.18 8.87 -0.38
CA GLN A 73 5.73 9.18 -1.69
C GLN A 73 4.78 8.80 -2.81
N LYS A 74 4.21 7.60 -2.76
CA LYS A 74 3.23 7.14 -3.75
C LYS A 74 1.99 8.03 -3.76
N THR A 75 1.47 8.38 -2.59
CA THR A 75 0.30 9.26 -2.45
C THR A 75 0.57 10.63 -3.08
N ALA A 76 1.76 11.19 -2.84
CA ALA A 76 2.14 12.47 -3.43
C ALA A 76 2.20 12.41 -4.96
N LEU A 77 2.74 11.32 -5.51
CA LEU A 77 2.78 11.12 -6.97
C LEU A 77 1.38 10.98 -7.56
N GLU A 78 0.51 10.22 -6.92
CA GLU A 78 -0.88 10.05 -7.35
C GLU A 78 -1.65 11.37 -7.34
N GLN A 79 -1.45 12.19 -6.31
CA GLN A 79 -2.06 13.52 -6.22
C GLN A 79 -1.55 14.45 -7.31
N ALA A 80 -0.26 14.41 -7.63
CA ALA A 80 0.33 15.21 -8.70
C ALA A 80 -0.25 14.81 -10.07
N GLU A 81 -0.39 13.51 -10.33
CA GLU A 81 -1.01 13.00 -11.56
C GLU A 81 -2.47 13.44 -11.67
N GLU A 82 -3.21 13.39 -10.57
CA GLU A 82 -4.60 13.82 -10.51
C GLU A 82 -4.74 15.31 -10.85
N ARG A 83 -3.86 16.16 -10.30
CA ARG A 83 -3.87 17.60 -10.61
C ARG A 83 -3.57 17.86 -12.08
N GLN A 84 -2.66 17.10 -12.70
CA GLN A 84 -2.35 17.25 -14.13
C GLN A 84 -3.54 16.88 -15.00
N LYS A 85 -4.27 15.84 -14.66
CA LYS A 85 -5.47 15.42 -15.40
C LYS A 85 -6.58 16.47 -15.37
N ASN A 86 -6.63 17.26 -14.32
CA ASN A 86 -7.67 18.27 -14.09
C ASN A 86 -7.24 19.68 -14.51
N ALA A 87 -6.05 19.81 -15.04
CA ALA A 87 -5.52 21.11 -15.49
C ALA A 87 -6.05 21.51 -16.87
#